data_434b95ef952ee5027b38d1517b86012e
#
_entry.id   434b95ef952ee5027b38d1517b86012e
#
_cell.length_a   1.000
_cell.length_b   1.000
_cell.length_c   1.000
_cell.angle_alpha   90.00
_cell.angle_beta   90.00
_cell.angle_gamma   90.00
#
_symmetry.space_group_name_H-M   'P 1'
#
loop_
_entity.id
_entity.type
_entity.pdbx_description
1 polymer ?
#
loop_
_entity_poly.entity_id
_entity_poly.type
_entity_poly.pdbx_seq_one_letter_code
_entity_poly.pdbx_strand_id
1 'polypeptide(L)'
;MRYKITYSLVLTAICSLNALTQQDKHLSMWNENAAQFNPGAVGVMDENARLLTNFRMQWLPLNGSAMRTNTFSFDTRITTSQVTESYLGIGINFSNDQTGDSKLTTNSFSVPIAYNIQIDRKSSFSIGIAPGFYSQYFGGNQTWNNQWNGTIFDQTLVSGEASLQKVSSFDLGSGMLFKHKFDATSHITAGFSVNHINPSSTSYSSINNGLFRQFNFHVSGTKFDSQRRFGISPQALVTLMGPNYNILVGTYFDHELFESSQRTNYVQRSFISYGFFMRWKDAFIISAAFKTNGFKFGVSYDVNLSKLSTATRSSGGVELFLKYSIINDPNSKIGDKKLFRWKGGGGGL
;
A
#
# COMPACT_ATOMS: atom_id res chain seq x y z
N MET A 1 10.99 -35.51 -40.46
CA MET A 1 10.89 -34.05 -40.60
C MET A 1 9.51 -33.50 -40.20
N ARG A 2 8.40 -34.17 -40.44
CA ARG A 2 7.03 -33.74 -40.08
C ARG A 2 6.77 -33.56 -38.56
N TYR A 3 7.31 -34.43 -37.71
CA TYR A 3 7.09 -34.33 -36.24
C TYR A 3 7.77 -33.14 -35.57
N LYS A 4 8.93 -32.65 -36.07
CA LYS A 4 9.62 -31.49 -35.53
C LYS A 4 8.86 -30.20 -35.78
N ILE A 5 8.13 -30.09 -36.89
CA ILE A 5 7.29 -28.93 -37.22
C ILE A 5 6.06 -28.89 -36.32
N THR A 6 5.45 -30.04 -36.01
CA THR A 6 4.28 -30.14 -35.15
C THR A 6 4.61 -29.76 -33.70
N TYR A 7 5.76 -30.21 -33.18
CA TYR A 7 6.21 -29.81 -31.82
C TYR A 7 6.56 -28.34 -31.75
N SER A 8 7.15 -27.75 -32.79
CA SER A 8 7.46 -26.32 -32.84
C SER A 8 6.18 -25.48 -32.88
N LEU A 9 5.17 -25.87 -33.65
CA LEU A 9 3.87 -25.19 -33.71
C LEU A 9 3.08 -25.29 -32.38
N VAL A 10 3.12 -26.44 -31.71
CA VAL A 10 2.49 -26.63 -30.41
C VAL A 10 3.23 -25.80 -29.33
N LEU A 11 4.56 -25.75 -29.37
CA LEU A 11 5.36 -24.95 -28.45
C LEU A 11 5.13 -23.45 -28.68
N THR A 12 4.99 -22.99 -29.91
CA THR A 12 4.68 -21.59 -30.24
C THR A 12 3.26 -21.23 -29.85
N ALA A 13 2.28 -22.13 -29.98
CA ALA A 13 0.91 -21.92 -29.53
C ALA A 13 0.77 -21.88 -28.00
N ILE A 14 1.63 -22.59 -27.26
CA ILE A 14 1.68 -22.55 -25.81
C ILE A 14 2.36 -21.25 -25.32
N CYS A 15 3.29 -20.67 -26.08
CA CYS A 15 3.95 -19.40 -25.76
C CYS A 15 3.08 -18.17 -26.06
N SER A 16 1.98 -18.31 -26.80
CA SER A 16 1.01 -17.24 -27.08
C SER A 16 -0.10 -17.10 -26.01
N LEU A 17 0.06 -17.73 -24.85
CA LEU A 17 -0.77 -17.41 -23.70
C LEU A 17 -0.50 -15.94 -23.37
N ASN A 18 -1.50 -15.10 -23.63
CA ASN A 18 -1.51 -13.69 -23.33
C ASN A 18 -0.94 -13.47 -21.91
N ALA A 19 0.25 -12.90 -21.82
CA ALA A 19 0.82 -12.47 -20.57
C ALA A 19 0.05 -11.22 -20.11
N LEU A 20 -1.16 -11.42 -19.60
CA LEU A 20 -1.95 -10.38 -18.95
C LEU A 20 -1.32 -10.11 -17.59
N THR A 21 -0.21 -9.37 -17.58
CA THR A 21 0.61 -9.10 -16.39
C THR A 21 0.30 -7.75 -15.78
N GLN A 22 -0.97 -7.37 -15.69
CA GLN A 22 -1.35 -6.20 -14.91
C GLN A 22 -1.22 -6.55 -13.42
N GLN A 23 -0.27 -5.92 -12.75
CA GLN A 23 -0.13 -5.95 -11.30
C GLN A 23 -0.19 -4.51 -10.78
N ASP A 24 -0.88 -4.30 -9.69
CA ASP A 24 -0.82 -3.05 -8.95
C ASP A 24 0.40 -3.06 -8.00
N LYS A 25 0.69 -1.90 -7.43
CA LYS A 25 1.79 -1.71 -6.48
C LYS A 25 1.75 -2.71 -5.32
N HIS A 26 2.92 -3.22 -4.95
CA HIS A 26 3.11 -4.10 -3.79
C HIS A 26 3.95 -3.41 -2.74
N LEU A 27 3.45 -3.35 -1.51
CA LEU A 27 4.20 -2.90 -0.36
C LEU A 27 4.49 -4.09 0.56
N SER A 28 5.73 -4.19 1.04
CA SER A 28 6.14 -5.22 2.00
C SER A 28 5.63 -4.89 3.40
N MET A 29 5.56 -3.59 3.72
CA MET A 29 5.03 -3.08 4.98
C MET A 29 3.59 -2.53 4.84
N TRP A 30 2.72 -3.29 4.16
CA TRP A 30 1.35 -2.91 3.83
C TRP A 30 0.50 -2.49 5.04
N ASN A 31 0.70 -3.17 6.17
CA ASN A 31 -0.09 -2.93 7.39
C ASN A 31 0.09 -1.51 7.95
N GLU A 32 1.25 -0.90 7.74
CA GLU A 32 1.48 0.48 8.14
C GLU A 32 0.61 1.44 7.33
N ASN A 33 0.27 1.07 6.09
CA ASN A 33 -0.52 1.86 5.14
C ASN A 33 -1.78 1.12 4.66
N ALA A 34 -2.54 0.55 5.58
CA ALA A 34 -3.75 -0.21 5.26
C ALA A 34 -4.79 0.61 4.48
N ALA A 35 -4.83 1.94 4.65
CA ALA A 35 -5.74 2.85 3.95
C ALA A 35 -5.49 2.91 2.41
N GLN A 36 -4.29 2.55 1.95
CA GLN A 36 -3.98 2.44 0.50
C GLN A 36 -4.64 1.22 -0.14
N PHE A 37 -4.86 0.16 0.63
CA PHE A 37 -5.40 -1.11 0.14
C PHE A 37 -6.89 -1.24 0.41
N ASN A 38 -7.36 -0.69 1.53
CA ASN A 38 -8.74 -0.84 1.98
C ASN A 38 -9.33 0.51 2.42
N PRO A 39 -10.27 1.07 1.66
CA PRO A 39 -10.97 2.30 2.05
C PRO A 39 -11.65 2.22 3.42
N GLY A 40 -12.13 1.03 3.82
CA GLY A 40 -12.71 0.84 5.16
C GLY A 40 -11.72 0.99 6.32
N ALA A 41 -10.41 1.03 6.05
CA ALA A 41 -9.38 1.23 7.08
C ALA A 41 -9.10 2.71 7.41
N VAL A 42 -9.70 3.64 6.65
CA VAL A 42 -9.49 5.07 6.82
C VAL A 42 -10.11 5.56 8.12
N GLY A 43 -9.33 6.29 8.92
CA GLY A 43 -9.73 6.75 10.25
C GLY A 43 -9.77 5.65 11.32
N VAL A 44 -9.59 4.36 10.98
CA VAL A 44 -9.55 3.27 11.97
C VAL A 44 -8.18 3.22 12.62
N MET A 45 -8.00 4.07 13.61
CA MET A 45 -6.75 4.25 14.36
C MET A 45 -7.08 4.68 15.78
N ASP A 46 -6.13 4.58 16.69
CA ASP A 46 -6.29 5.10 18.06
C ASP A 46 -5.88 6.60 18.14
N GLU A 47 -5.11 7.09 17.16
CA GLU A 47 -4.69 8.48 16.97
C GLU A 47 -5.81 9.32 16.33
N ASN A 48 -5.66 10.65 16.33
CA ASN A 48 -6.63 11.57 15.71
C ASN A 48 -6.41 11.70 14.20
N ALA A 49 -5.14 11.75 13.79
CA ALA A 49 -4.75 11.78 12.41
C ALA A 49 -3.40 11.10 12.23
N ARG A 50 -3.15 10.60 11.05
CA ARG A 50 -1.85 10.04 10.67
C ARG A 50 -1.46 10.49 9.27
N LEU A 51 -0.16 10.65 9.11
CA LEU A 51 0.49 10.90 7.83
C LEU A 51 1.49 9.80 7.61
N LEU A 52 1.54 9.25 6.41
CA LEU A 52 2.43 8.15 6.09
C LEU A 52 2.97 8.29 4.67
N THR A 53 4.26 7.99 4.50
CA THR A 53 4.90 7.87 3.20
C THR A 53 5.71 6.60 3.14
N ASN A 54 5.67 5.92 1.98
CA ASN A 54 6.52 4.77 1.67
C ASN A 54 7.32 5.09 0.41
N PHE A 55 8.57 4.65 0.42
CA PHE A 55 9.45 4.62 -0.74
C PHE A 55 9.96 3.19 -0.92
N ARG A 56 9.73 2.61 -2.08
CA ARG A 56 10.15 1.24 -2.40
C ARG A 56 10.92 1.21 -3.72
N MET A 57 12.02 0.49 -3.72
CA MET A 57 12.80 0.17 -4.91
C MET A 57 12.97 -1.33 -5.03
N GLN A 58 12.67 -1.88 -6.20
CA GLN A 58 12.79 -3.32 -6.49
C GLN A 58 13.74 -3.54 -7.66
N TRP A 59 14.45 -4.69 -7.61
CA TRP A 59 15.31 -5.19 -8.68
C TRP A 59 16.40 -4.20 -9.11
N LEU A 60 17.02 -3.53 -8.15
CA LEU A 60 18.13 -2.61 -8.36
C LEU A 60 19.28 -3.15 -9.24
N PRO A 61 19.66 -4.46 -9.17
CA PRO A 61 20.72 -5.00 -10.01
C PRO A 61 20.37 -5.11 -11.49
N LEU A 62 19.09 -4.98 -11.86
CA LEU A 62 18.68 -4.97 -13.27
C LEU A 62 18.88 -3.56 -13.81
N ASN A 63 20.00 -3.32 -14.51
CA ASN A 63 20.33 -2.03 -15.10
C ASN A 63 19.16 -1.47 -15.93
N GLY A 64 18.65 -0.29 -15.55
CA GLY A 64 17.56 0.40 -16.24
C GLY A 64 16.16 -0.05 -15.85
N SER A 65 15.97 -1.29 -15.36
CA SER A 65 14.65 -1.90 -15.13
C SER A 65 14.18 -1.85 -13.69
N ALA A 66 14.84 -1.08 -12.82
CA ALA A 66 14.44 -0.93 -11.42
C ALA A 66 13.02 -0.35 -11.30
N MET A 67 12.19 -1.01 -10.50
CA MET A 67 10.86 -0.50 -10.18
C MET A 67 10.93 0.43 -8.98
N ARG A 68 10.21 1.54 -9.02
CA ARG A 68 10.14 2.53 -7.94
C ARG A 68 8.69 2.83 -7.62
N THR A 69 8.33 2.66 -6.36
CA THR A 69 6.98 2.95 -5.86
C THR A 69 7.08 3.97 -4.74
N ASN A 70 6.38 5.08 -4.89
CA ASN A 70 6.21 6.10 -3.85
C ASN A 70 4.75 6.14 -3.46
N THR A 71 4.45 6.14 -2.17
CA THR A 71 3.09 6.33 -1.69
C THR A 71 3.04 7.40 -0.61
N PHE A 72 1.95 8.11 -0.59
CA PHE A 72 1.62 9.09 0.43
C PHE A 72 0.19 8.87 0.87
N SER A 73 -0.05 8.89 2.18
CA SER A 73 -1.38 8.80 2.76
C SER A 73 -1.50 9.79 3.91
N PHE A 74 -2.63 10.42 3.97
CA PHE A 74 -3.07 11.18 5.14
C PHE A 74 -4.50 10.76 5.44
N ASP A 75 -4.81 10.46 6.69
CA ASP A 75 -6.17 10.22 7.12
C ASP A 75 -6.42 10.73 8.55
N THR A 76 -7.66 11.11 8.78
CA THR A 76 -8.14 11.63 10.05
C THR A 76 -9.53 11.10 10.35
N ARG A 77 -9.91 11.15 11.61
CA ARG A 77 -11.27 10.82 12.04
C ARG A 77 -12.00 12.06 12.52
N ILE A 78 -13.26 12.18 12.12
CA ILE A 78 -14.18 13.22 12.55
C ILE A 78 -15.26 12.54 13.38
N THR A 79 -15.28 12.80 14.69
CA THR A 79 -16.29 12.21 15.58
C THR A 79 -17.65 12.79 15.24
N THR A 80 -18.60 11.93 14.84
CA THR A 80 -19.94 12.34 14.43
C THR A 80 -20.89 12.40 15.62
N SER A 81 -20.68 11.54 16.63
CA SER A 81 -21.50 11.48 17.83
C SER A 81 -20.66 11.06 19.02
N GLN A 82 -20.82 11.79 20.13
CA GLN A 82 -20.19 11.42 21.40
C GLN A 82 -20.91 10.26 22.10
N VAL A 83 -22.18 10.05 21.77
CA VAL A 83 -23.02 9.01 22.40
C VAL A 83 -22.76 7.64 21.79
N THR A 84 -22.60 7.56 20.47
CA THR A 84 -22.45 6.28 19.75
C THR A 84 -20.99 5.90 19.51
N GLU A 85 -20.03 6.75 19.83
CA GLU A 85 -18.59 6.59 19.52
C GLU A 85 -18.33 6.29 18.02
N SER A 86 -19.34 6.51 17.17
CA SER A 86 -19.23 6.35 15.72
C SER A 86 -18.56 7.58 15.12
N TYR A 87 -17.76 7.38 14.08
CA TYR A 87 -17.03 8.48 13.45
C TYR A 87 -16.92 8.31 11.94
N LEU A 88 -16.70 9.42 11.27
CA LEU A 88 -16.36 9.48 9.86
C LEU A 88 -14.84 9.55 9.72
N GLY A 89 -14.26 8.61 8.99
CA GLY A 89 -12.87 8.66 8.53
C GLY A 89 -12.82 9.34 7.16
N ILE A 90 -11.88 10.24 6.98
CA ILE A 90 -11.58 10.85 5.68
C ILE A 90 -10.08 10.86 5.45
N GLY A 91 -9.65 10.65 4.21
CA GLY A 91 -8.24 10.62 3.88
C GLY A 91 -7.92 11.07 2.48
N ILE A 92 -6.64 11.12 2.19
CA ILE A 92 -6.07 11.34 0.87
C ILE A 92 -4.99 10.28 0.67
N ASN A 93 -5.06 9.59 -0.44
CA ASN A 93 -4.05 8.63 -0.87
C ASN A 93 -3.48 9.07 -2.22
N PHE A 94 -2.17 9.01 -2.32
CA PHE A 94 -1.44 9.20 -3.57
C PHE A 94 -0.45 8.08 -3.75
N SER A 95 -0.29 7.58 -4.97
CA SER A 95 0.81 6.70 -5.32
C SER A 95 1.36 7.01 -6.70
N ASN A 96 2.66 6.88 -6.83
CA ASN A 96 3.42 6.95 -8.07
C ASN A 96 4.25 5.68 -8.18
N ASP A 97 4.01 4.90 -9.23
CA ASP A 97 4.71 3.67 -9.53
C ASP A 97 5.37 3.76 -10.89
N GLN A 98 6.66 3.50 -10.95
CA GLN A 98 7.44 3.53 -12.17
C GLN A 98 8.08 2.17 -12.42
N THR A 99 7.85 1.60 -13.60
CA THR A 99 8.22 0.23 -13.91
C THR A 99 8.99 0.12 -15.22
N GLY A 100 10.08 -0.63 -15.19
CA GLY A 100 10.83 -1.06 -16.36
C GLY A 100 11.61 0.05 -17.08
N ASP A 101 12.29 -0.34 -18.18
CA ASP A 101 13.11 0.56 -19.00
C ASP A 101 12.28 1.63 -19.70
N SER A 102 11.06 1.28 -20.11
CA SER A 102 10.10 2.21 -20.70
C SER A 102 9.61 3.28 -19.72
N LYS A 103 10.00 3.19 -18.43
CA LYS A 103 9.54 4.07 -17.36
C LYS A 103 8.01 4.23 -17.37
N LEU A 104 7.31 3.09 -17.56
CA LEU A 104 5.86 3.08 -17.46
C LEU A 104 5.48 3.61 -16.09
N THR A 105 4.90 4.79 -16.07
CA THR A 105 4.56 5.51 -14.85
C THR A 105 3.06 5.45 -14.63
N THR A 106 2.68 4.94 -13.47
CA THR A 106 1.30 4.86 -12.99
C THR A 106 1.13 5.80 -11.81
N ASN A 107 0.20 6.73 -11.91
CA ASN A 107 -0.19 7.59 -10.80
C ASN A 107 -1.62 7.27 -10.38
N SER A 108 -1.86 7.11 -9.09
CA SER A 108 -3.19 7.04 -8.54
C SER A 108 -3.38 8.07 -7.43
N PHE A 109 -4.53 8.69 -7.43
CA PHE A 109 -4.96 9.62 -6.39
C PHE A 109 -6.38 9.25 -5.98
N SER A 110 -6.65 9.18 -4.68
CA SER A 110 -7.99 8.92 -4.17
C SER A 110 -8.27 9.67 -2.87
N VAL A 111 -9.55 9.91 -2.63
CA VAL A 111 -10.06 10.52 -1.40
C VAL A 111 -10.97 9.51 -0.71
N PRO A 112 -10.41 8.57 0.06
CA PRO A 112 -11.20 7.58 0.76
C PRO A 112 -11.99 8.22 1.90
N ILE A 113 -13.24 7.77 2.03
CA ILE A 113 -14.18 8.16 3.07
C ILE A 113 -14.77 6.89 3.65
N ALA A 114 -14.76 6.76 4.98
CA ALA A 114 -15.28 5.59 5.67
C ALA A 114 -16.14 5.98 6.86
N TYR A 115 -17.22 5.25 7.07
CA TYR A 115 -18.04 5.38 8.27
C TYR A 115 -17.77 4.20 9.19
N ASN A 116 -17.30 4.52 10.40
CA ASN A 116 -17.04 3.54 11.46
C ASN A 116 -18.23 3.50 12.42
N ILE A 117 -18.76 2.30 12.62
CA ILE A 117 -19.88 1.99 13.50
C ILE A 117 -19.33 1.21 14.70
N GLN A 118 -19.48 1.76 15.90
CA GLN A 118 -19.22 1.02 17.11
C GLN A 118 -20.40 0.08 17.37
N ILE A 119 -20.16 -1.23 17.29
CA ILE A 119 -21.19 -2.27 17.53
C ILE A 119 -21.37 -2.47 19.02
N ASP A 120 -20.26 -2.62 19.71
CA ASP A 120 -20.21 -2.76 21.16
C ASP A 120 -18.89 -2.15 21.71
N ARG A 121 -18.65 -2.21 23.01
CA ARG A 121 -17.45 -1.63 23.65
C ARG A 121 -16.12 -2.22 23.12
N LYS A 122 -16.16 -3.37 22.45
CA LYS A 122 -14.99 -4.11 21.98
C LYS A 122 -14.93 -4.21 20.45
N SER A 123 -16.06 -4.10 19.78
CA SER A 123 -16.18 -4.39 18.35
C SER A 123 -16.60 -3.16 17.57
N SER A 124 -15.95 -2.91 16.45
CA SER A 124 -16.35 -1.90 15.49
C SER A 124 -16.31 -2.45 14.06
N PHE A 125 -17.17 -1.91 13.23
CA PHE A 125 -17.27 -2.21 11.81
C PHE A 125 -17.15 -0.90 11.02
N SER A 126 -16.37 -0.92 9.97
CA SER A 126 -16.18 0.23 9.08
C SER A 126 -16.49 -0.15 7.66
N ILE A 127 -17.18 0.73 6.95
CA ILE A 127 -17.40 0.63 5.51
C ILE A 127 -16.92 1.92 4.85
N GLY A 128 -16.23 1.79 3.72
CA GLY A 128 -15.63 2.94 3.05
C GLY A 128 -15.70 2.84 1.53
N ILE A 129 -15.62 4.00 0.90
CA ILE A 129 -15.46 4.18 -0.53
C ILE A 129 -14.26 5.07 -0.81
N ALA A 130 -13.63 4.90 -1.96
CA ALA A 130 -12.48 5.69 -2.39
C ALA A 130 -12.65 6.13 -3.85
N PRO A 131 -13.36 7.23 -4.10
CA PRO A 131 -13.34 7.86 -5.42
C PRO A 131 -11.94 8.42 -5.70
N GLY A 132 -11.50 8.31 -6.95
CA GLY A 132 -10.17 8.74 -7.34
C GLY A 132 -9.94 8.80 -8.83
N PHE A 133 -8.68 9.02 -9.19
CA PHE A 133 -8.19 9.07 -10.55
C PHE A 133 -6.96 8.19 -10.69
N TYR A 134 -6.92 7.50 -11.80
CA TYR A 134 -5.82 6.66 -12.23
C TYR A 134 -5.27 7.20 -13.54
N SER A 135 -3.95 7.33 -13.67
CA SER A 135 -3.33 7.71 -14.92
C SER A 135 -2.06 6.91 -15.17
N GLN A 136 -1.85 6.58 -16.44
CA GLN A 136 -0.69 5.80 -16.87
C GLN A 136 -0.10 6.43 -18.14
N TYR A 137 1.23 6.50 -18.19
CA TYR A 137 1.97 7.01 -19.34
C TYR A 137 3.39 6.46 -19.38
N PHE A 138 3.99 6.47 -20.56
CA PHE A 138 5.40 6.13 -20.72
C PHE A 138 6.27 7.36 -20.49
N GLY A 139 7.22 7.27 -19.56
CA GLY A 139 8.03 8.41 -19.10
C GLY A 139 9.42 8.51 -19.72
N GLY A 140 9.78 7.65 -20.67
CA GLY A 140 11.10 7.64 -21.31
C GLY A 140 11.06 8.04 -22.78
N ASN A 141 12.22 8.41 -23.33
CA ASN A 141 12.40 8.50 -24.77
C ASN A 141 12.36 7.07 -25.33
N GLN A 142 11.20 6.70 -25.90
CA GLN A 142 11.03 5.39 -26.50
C GLN A 142 11.63 5.41 -27.90
N THR A 143 12.33 4.34 -28.25
CA THR A 143 12.78 4.07 -29.63
C THR A 143 12.08 2.81 -30.11
N TRP A 144 11.49 2.89 -31.29
CA TRP A 144 10.67 1.81 -31.85
C TRP A 144 11.39 1.14 -33.01
N ASN A 145 11.13 -0.14 -33.25
CA ASN A 145 11.79 -0.90 -34.31
C ASN A 145 11.68 -0.25 -35.70
N ASN A 146 10.58 0.44 -36.00
CA ASN A 146 10.36 1.15 -37.25
C ASN A 146 11.15 2.48 -37.35
N GLN A 147 11.78 2.91 -36.27
CA GLN A 147 12.70 4.06 -36.24
C GLN A 147 14.17 3.64 -36.47
N TRP A 148 14.44 2.37 -36.70
CA TRP A 148 15.78 1.90 -37.07
C TRP A 148 16.05 2.16 -38.55
N ASN A 149 17.01 3.05 -38.86
CA ASN A 149 17.36 3.42 -40.23
C ASN A 149 18.45 2.53 -40.84
N GLY A 150 18.80 1.39 -40.22
CA GLY A 150 19.85 0.49 -40.61
C GLY A 150 21.20 0.73 -39.92
N THR A 151 21.39 1.84 -39.24
CA THR A 151 22.63 2.20 -38.55
C THR A 151 22.36 2.70 -37.11
N ILE A 152 21.37 3.55 -36.91
CA ILE A 152 20.98 4.14 -35.63
C ILE A 152 19.46 4.19 -35.50
N PHE A 153 18.98 4.34 -34.28
CA PHE A 153 17.58 4.69 -34.04
C PHE A 153 17.39 6.19 -34.27
N ASP A 154 16.62 6.54 -35.29
CA ASP A 154 16.32 7.91 -35.67
C ASP A 154 14.92 8.29 -35.20
N GLN A 155 14.87 9.11 -34.18
CA GLN A 155 13.60 9.58 -33.57
C GLN A 155 12.80 10.53 -34.46
N THR A 156 13.38 11.01 -35.56
CA THR A 156 12.67 11.84 -36.54
C THR A 156 11.79 11.01 -37.48
N LEU A 157 12.05 9.70 -37.56
CA LEU A 157 11.21 8.78 -38.29
C LEU A 157 9.88 8.57 -37.53
N VAL A 158 8.78 8.61 -38.27
CA VAL A 158 7.45 8.41 -37.70
C VAL A 158 7.36 7.00 -37.12
N SER A 159 7.26 6.92 -35.81
CA SER A 159 6.88 5.65 -35.18
C SER A 159 5.39 5.47 -35.37
N GLY A 160 4.94 4.36 -35.93
CA GLY A 160 3.50 4.01 -35.98
C GLY A 160 2.85 3.89 -34.59
N GLU A 161 3.67 3.96 -33.55
CA GLU A 161 3.34 3.84 -32.13
C GLU A 161 3.28 5.21 -31.41
N ALA A 162 3.42 6.33 -32.15
CA ALA A 162 3.44 7.68 -31.58
C ALA A 162 2.16 8.10 -30.84
N SER A 163 1.14 7.29 -30.89
CA SER A 163 -0.13 7.51 -30.18
C SER A 163 -0.19 6.96 -28.77
N LEU A 164 0.92 6.52 -28.17
CA LEU A 164 0.96 6.10 -26.76
C LEU A 164 0.80 7.31 -25.83
N GLN A 165 -0.38 7.91 -25.88
CA GLN A 165 -0.73 9.06 -25.08
C GLN A 165 -0.99 8.64 -23.63
N LYS A 166 -0.89 9.61 -22.74
CA LYS A 166 -1.31 9.45 -21.35
C LYS A 166 -2.76 9.00 -21.31
N VAL A 167 -3.00 7.86 -20.65
CA VAL A 167 -4.35 7.38 -20.34
C VAL A 167 -4.70 7.87 -18.95
N SER A 168 -5.89 8.42 -18.78
CA SER A 168 -6.41 8.84 -17.47
C SER A 168 -7.86 8.42 -17.36
N SER A 169 -8.24 7.90 -16.19
CA SER A 169 -9.62 7.50 -15.96
C SER A 169 -10.01 7.71 -14.50
N PHE A 170 -11.33 7.82 -14.28
CA PHE A 170 -11.89 7.79 -12.94
C PHE A 170 -11.72 6.37 -12.37
N ASP A 171 -11.41 6.29 -11.08
CA ASP A 171 -11.25 5.04 -10.35
C ASP A 171 -12.09 5.04 -9.09
N LEU A 172 -12.66 3.89 -8.76
CA LEU A 172 -13.49 3.73 -7.57
C LEU A 172 -13.08 2.48 -6.81
N GLY A 173 -12.80 2.64 -5.53
CA GLY A 173 -12.60 1.55 -4.58
C GLY A 173 -13.70 1.50 -3.53
N SER A 174 -13.92 0.34 -2.94
CA SER A 174 -14.77 0.16 -1.77
C SER A 174 -14.15 -0.88 -0.84
N GLY A 175 -14.47 -0.78 0.45
CA GLY A 175 -13.93 -1.74 1.40
C GLY A 175 -14.66 -1.72 2.72
N MET A 176 -14.44 -2.78 3.48
CA MET A 176 -14.97 -2.97 4.81
C MET A 176 -13.89 -3.46 5.76
N LEU A 177 -14.01 -3.12 7.03
CA LEU A 177 -13.08 -3.50 8.06
C LEU A 177 -13.85 -3.83 9.35
N PHE A 178 -13.49 -4.93 9.96
CA PHE A 178 -13.94 -5.31 11.28
C PHE A 178 -12.77 -5.28 12.26
N LYS A 179 -12.93 -4.64 13.41
CA LYS A 179 -11.94 -4.60 14.51
C LYS A 179 -12.60 -5.10 15.78
N HIS A 180 -11.94 -6.05 16.46
CA HIS A 180 -12.37 -6.55 17.75
C HIS A 180 -11.24 -6.48 18.77
N LYS A 181 -11.51 -5.89 19.93
CA LYS A 181 -10.60 -5.81 21.08
C LYS A 181 -10.95 -6.89 22.07
N PHE A 182 -10.08 -7.87 22.29
CA PHE A 182 -10.28 -8.90 23.32
C PHE A 182 -10.11 -8.29 24.71
N ASP A 183 -9.06 -7.49 24.85
CA ASP A 183 -8.69 -6.77 26.08
C ASP A 183 -7.93 -5.46 25.75
N ALA A 184 -7.36 -4.81 26.77
CA ALA A 184 -6.61 -3.57 26.60
C ALA A 184 -5.28 -3.72 25.83
N THR A 185 -4.78 -4.97 25.68
CA THR A 185 -3.47 -5.28 25.10
C THR A 185 -3.58 -6.11 23.83
N SER A 186 -4.77 -6.61 23.49
CA SER A 186 -4.96 -7.49 22.34
C SER A 186 -6.17 -7.12 21.48
N HIS A 187 -5.96 -7.13 20.18
CA HIS A 187 -7.02 -6.91 19.19
C HIS A 187 -6.74 -7.68 17.89
N ILE A 188 -7.80 -7.88 17.14
CA ILE A 188 -7.75 -8.40 15.78
C ILE A 188 -8.47 -7.43 14.84
N THR A 189 -7.99 -7.35 13.62
CA THR A 189 -8.59 -6.58 12.55
C THR A 189 -8.68 -7.46 11.32
N ALA A 190 -9.83 -7.53 10.67
CA ALA A 190 -10.04 -8.25 9.42
C ALA A 190 -10.72 -7.33 8.41
N GLY A 191 -10.26 -7.33 7.17
CA GLY A 191 -10.77 -6.45 6.13
C GLY A 191 -10.87 -7.11 4.78
N PHE A 192 -11.78 -6.57 3.99
CA PHE A 192 -11.99 -6.89 2.59
C PHE A 192 -12.15 -5.61 1.80
N SER A 193 -11.56 -5.55 0.61
CA SER A 193 -11.77 -4.42 -0.31
C SER A 193 -11.74 -4.85 -1.75
N VAL A 194 -12.39 -4.04 -2.58
CA VAL A 194 -12.35 -4.12 -4.04
C VAL A 194 -11.92 -2.76 -4.56
N ASN A 195 -10.79 -2.71 -5.24
CA ASN A 195 -10.30 -1.53 -5.94
C ASN A 195 -10.54 -1.71 -7.44
N HIS A 196 -10.54 -0.61 -8.20
CA HIS A 196 -10.81 -0.61 -9.63
C HIS A 196 -12.18 -1.23 -9.96
N ILE A 197 -13.23 -0.85 -9.20
CA ILE A 197 -14.60 -1.39 -9.36
C ILE A 197 -15.14 -1.05 -10.75
N ASN A 198 -14.92 0.17 -11.21
CA ASN A 198 -15.20 0.59 -12.58
C ASN A 198 -14.02 0.17 -13.48
N PRO A 199 -14.28 -0.48 -14.61
CA PRO A 199 -13.23 -0.85 -15.54
C PRO A 199 -12.64 0.41 -16.17
N SER A 200 -11.52 0.87 -15.60
CA SER A 200 -10.76 1.98 -16.15
C SER A 200 -10.14 1.53 -17.47
N SER A 201 -10.45 2.20 -18.58
CA SER A 201 -9.77 1.92 -19.84
C SER A 201 -8.31 2.33 -19.72
N THR A 202 -7.40 1.34 -19.76
CA THR A 202 -5.95 1.55 -19.82
C THR A 202 -5.42 1.29 -21.23
N SER A 203 -6.32 1.27 -22.20
CA SER A 203 -5.99 0.90 -23.57
C SER A 203 -5.23 2.04 -24.26
N TYR A 204 -3.99 1.74 -24.65
CA TYR A 204 -3.18 2.54 -25.58
C TYR A 204 -3.49 2.20 -27.06
N SER A 205 -4.35 1.22 -27.30
CA SER A 205 -4.76 0.70 -28.60
C SER A 205 -6.28 0.60 -28.64
N SER A 206 -6.84 0.43 -29.81
CA SER A 206 -8.28 0.16 -30.02
C SER A 206 -8.80 -1.12 -29.35
N ILE A 207 -7.92 -1.93 -28.77
CA ILE A 207 -8.27 -3.12 -28.02
C ILE A 207 -8.61 -2.68 -26.59
N ASN A 208 -9.85 -2.87 -26.18
CA ASN A 208 -10.36 -2.44 -24.89
C ASN A 208 -9.85 -3.33 -23.74
N ASN A 209 -8.64 -3.06 -23.26
CA ASN A 209 -8.06 -3.72 -22.10
C ASN A 209 -8.33 -2.86 -20.86
N GLY A 210 -9.43 -3.14 -20.17
CA GLY A 210 -9.72 -2.50 -18.88
C GLY A 210 -8.75 -2.95 -17.78
N LEU A 211 -8.56 -2.10 -16.78
CA LEU A 211 -7.83 -2.46 -15.57
C LEU A 211 -8.60 -3.55 -14.81
N PHE A 212 -7.92 -4.63 -14.42
CA PHE A 212 -8.55 -5.68 -13.63
C PHE A 212 -8.96 -5.16 -12.26
N ARG A 213 -10.11 -5.63 -11.77
CA ARG A 213 -10.51 -5.41 -10.38
C ARG A 213 -9.51 -6.08 -9.45
N GLN A 214 -9.16 -5.37 -8.39
CA GLN A 214 -8.27 -5.87 -7.36
C GLN A 214 -9.07 -6.18 -6.10
N PHE A 215 -8.99 -7.42 -5.64
CA PHE A 215 -9.61 -7.88 -4.39
C PHE A 215 -8.52 -8.04 -3.34
N ASN A 216 -8.70 -7.42 -2.18
CA ASN A 216 -7.78 -7.55 -1.05
C ASN A 216 -8.52 -8.14 0.14
N PHE A 217 -7.95 -9.20 0.71
CA PHE A 217 -8.36 -9.79 1.98
C PHE A 217 -7.19 -9.65 2.94
N HIS A 218 -7.42 -9.06 4.08
CA HIS A 218 -6.35 -8.92 5.06
C HIS A 218 -6.83 -9.19 6.48
N VAL A 219 -5.92 -9.70 7.27
CA VAL A 219 -6.09 -9.90 8.71
C VAL A 219 -4.82 -9.50 9.43
N SER A 220 -4.97 -8.82 10.54
CA SER A 220 -3.86 -8.51 11.44
C SER A 220 -4.34 -8.63 12.89
N GLY A 221 -3.47 -9.18 13.73
CA GLY A 221 -3.68 -9.23 15.17
C GLY A 221 -2.56 -8.52 15.88
N THR A 222 -2.79 -8.08 17.09
CA THR A 222 -1.75 -7.55 17.97
C THR A 222 -2.02 -8.04 19.37
N LYS A 223 -0.99 -8.54 20.04
CA LYS A 223 -1.05 -8.92 21.45
C LYS A 223 0.22 -8.46 22.14
N PHE A 224 0.05 -7.62 23.15
CA PHE A 224 1.11 -7.24 24.06
C PHE A 224 1.00 -8.03 25.37
N ASP A 225 2.12 -8.16 26.07
CA ASP A 225 2.14 -8.60 27.46
C ASP A 225 1.38 -7.60 28.37
N SER A 226 1.10 -7.99 29.60
CA SER A 226 0.35 -7.15 30.56
C SER A 226 1.02 -5.79 30.85
N GLN A 227 2.33 -5.74 30.75
CA GLN A 227 3.12 -4.53 30.96
C GLN A 227 3.37 -3.75 29.68
N ARG A 228 2.95 -4.27 28.53
CA ARG A 228 3.17 -3.73 27.17
C ARG A 228 4.64 -3.56 26.79
N ARG A 229 5.52 -4.38 27.35
CA ARG A 229 6.97 -4.37 27.05
C ARG A 229 7.29 -5.18 25.80
N PHE A 230 6.55 -6.24 25.59
CA PHE A 230 6.71 -7.11 24.42
C PHE A 230 5.37 -7.32 23.73
N GLY A 231 5.37 -7.20 22.42
CA GLY A 231 4.21 -7.44 21.57
C GLY A 231 4.51 -8.35 20.41
N ILE A 232 3.48 -9.06 19.96
CA ILE A 232 3.49 -9.85 18.72
C ILE A 232 2.33 -9.39 17.84
N SER A 233 2.61 -9.19 16.56
CA SER A 233 1.63 -8.67 15.60
C SER A 233 1.62 -9.51 14.32
N PRO A 234 0.96 -10.71 14.34
CA PRO A 234 0.80 -11.54 13.14
C PRO A 234 -0.12 -10.85 12.14
N GLN A 235 0.15 -11.05 10.84
CA GLN A 235 -0.64 -10.45 9.78
C GLN A 235 -0.54 -11.23 8.48
N ALA A 236 -1.60 -11.14 7.69
CA ALA A 236 -1.68 -11.73 6.37
C ALA A 236 -2.45 -10.81 5.43
N LEU A 237 -1.99 -10.77 4.18
CA LEU A 237 -2.64 -10.07 3.07
C LEU A 237 -2.71 -11.02 1.88
N VAL A 238 -3.89 -11.12 1.27
CA VAL A 238 -4.11 -11.79 0.00
C VAL A 238 -4.67 -10.77 -0.97
N THR A 239 -3.98 -10.54 -2.07
CA THR A 239 -4.41 -9.67 -3.16
C THR A 239 -4.61 -10.51 -4.41
N LEU A 240 -5.77 -10.36 -5.06
CA LEU A 240 -6.11 -11.00 -6.32
C LEU A 240 -6.39 -9.93 -7.36
N MET A 241 -5.76 -10.00 -8.52
CA MET A 241 -5.95 -9.05 -9.62
C MET A 241 -5.83 -9.76 -10.96
N GLY A 242 -6.98 -9.99 -11.61
CA GLY A 242 -7.03 -10.81 -12.83
C GLY A 242 -6.44 -12.22 -12.59
N PRO A 243 -5.47 -12.66 -13.40
CA PRO A 243 -4.81 -13.96 -13.22
C PRO A 243 -3.75 -13.95 -12.11
N ASN A 244 -3.40 -12.79 -11.56
CA ASN A 244 -2.30 -12.64 -10.61
C ASN A 244 -2.81 -12.68 -9.17
N TYR A 245 -1.98 -13.23 -8.29
CA TYR A 245 -2.22 -13.23 -6.87
C TYR A 245 -0.94 -12.88 -6.10
N ASN A 246 -1.11 -12.23 -4.96
CA ASN A 246 -0.04 -11.97 -4.00
C ASN A 246 -0.51 -12.39 -2.61
N ILE A 247 0.24 -13.28 -1.97
CA ILE A 247 -0.03 -13.75 -0.61
C ILE A 247 1.17 -13.37 0.24
N LEU A 248 0.95 -12.53 1.23
CA LEU A 248 1.97 -12.07 2.18
C LEU A 248 1.54 -12.43 3.59
N VAL A 249 2.36 -13.19 4.30
CA VAL A 249 2.10 -13.63 5.68
C VAL A 249 3.35 -13.41 6.52
N GLY A 250 3.18 -12.95 7.74
CA GLY A 250 4.29 -12.75 8.65
C GLY A 250 3.89 -12.16 9.98
N THR A 251 4.87 -11.72 10.73
CA THR A 251 4.65 -11.15 12.06
C THR A 251 5.71 -10.10 12.39
N TYR A 252 5.30 -9.10 13.17
CA TYR A 252 6.19 -8.21 13.90
C TYR A 252 6.31 -8.64 15.35
N PHE A 253 7.48 -8.39 15.90
CA PHE A 253 7.78 -8.43 17.32
C PHE A 253 8.16 -7.03 17.76
N ASP A 254 7.45 -6.51 18.77
CA ASP A 254 7.63 -5.16 19.29
C ASP A 254 8.27 -5.23 20.68
N HIS A 255 9.38 -4.50 20.88
CA HIS A 255 10.03 -4.38 22.17
C HIS A 255 10.05 -2.93 22.63
N GLU A 256 9.66 -2.70 23.87
CA GLU A 256 9.82 -1.40 24.52
C GLU A 256 11.29 -1.20 24.90
N LEU A 257 11.89 -0.07 24.46
CA LEU A 257 13.28 0.25 24.72
C LEU A 257 13.48 1.07 25.99
N PHE A 258 12.52 1.93 26.32
CA PHE A 258 12.62 2.83 27.47
C PHE A 258 11.32 2.85 28.24
N GLU A 259 11.41 2.63 29.56
CA GLU A 259 10.28 2.83 30.45
C GLU A 259 10.05 4.33 30.68
N SER A 260 8.78 4.74 30.72
CA SER A 260 8.43 6.10 31.09
C SER A 260 8.85 6.37 32.54
N SER A 261 9.54 7.48 32.78
CA SER A 261 9.88 7.90 34.14
C SER A 261 8.64 8.39 34.89
N GLN A 262 8.21 7.66 35.91
CA GLN A 262 7.11 8.08 36.77
C GLN A 262 7.44 9.33 37.60
N ARG A 263 8.74 9.65 37.77
CA ARG A 263 9.22 10.79 38.54
C ARG A 263 9.06 12.15 37.86
N THR A 264 9.17 12.19 36.54
CA THR A 264 9.16 13.42 35.74
C THR A 264 7.85 13.64 35.00
N ASN A 265 6.85 12.76 35.14
CA ASN A 265 5.62 12.73 34.35
C ASN A 265 5.87 12.72 32.83
N TYR A 266 7.09 12.38 32.38
CA TYR A 266 7.48 12.30 31.01
C TYR A 266 7.23 10.85 30.51
N VAL A 267 6.07 10.63 29.92
CA VAL A 267 5.68 9.32 29.39
C VAL A 267 6.11 9.26 27.94
N GLN A 268 7.35 8.91 27.69
CA GLN A 268 7.83 8.62 26.34
C GLN A 268 8.09 7.12 26.21
N ARG A 269 7.17 6.42 25.54
CA ARG A 269 7.37 5.03 25.17
C ARG A 269 8.01 4.95 23.78
N SER A 270 9.17 4.31 23.72
CA SER A 270 9.84 4.05 22.46
C SER A 270 9.91 2.54 22.24
N PHE A 271 9.62 2.12 21.02
CA PHE A 271 9.61 0.71 20.63
C PHE A 271 10.55 0.47 19.47
N ILE A 272 11.23 -0.65 19.50
CA ILE A 272 11.85 -1.25 18.34
C ILE A 272 11.00 -2.44 17.89
N SER A 273 10.73 -2.51 16.59
CA SER A 273 9.98 -3.61 15.98
C SER A 273 10.86 -4.31 14.97
N TYR A 274 10.83 -5.62 14.93
CA TYR A 274 11.45 -6.41 13.88
C TYR A 274 10.42 -7.40 13.35
N GLY A 275 10.41 -7.62 12.04
CA GLY A 275 9.41 -8.44 11.38
C GLY A 275 9.99 -9.39 10.36
N PHE A 276 9.33 -10.53 10.23
CA PHE A 276 9.66 -11.55 9.25
C PHE A 276 8.40 -11.91 8.47
N PHE A 277 8.50 -11.83 7.13
CA PHE A 277 7.38 -12.09 6.25
C PHE A 277 7.80 -12.97 5.10
N MET A 278 6.86 -13.74 4.60
CA MET A 278 7.00 -14.53 3.39
C MET A 278 5.98 -14.02 2.37
N ARG A 279 6.47 -13.59 1.22
CA ARG A 279 5.65 -13.40 0.01
C ARG A 279 5.71 -14.69 -0.78
N TRP A 280 4.57 -15.35 -0.89
CA TRP A 280 4.48 -16.70 -1.46
C TRP A 280 5.05 -16.76 -2.86
N LYS A 281 6.00 -17.69 -3.09
CA LYS A 281 6.72 -17.92 -4.35
C LYS A 281 7.55 -16.73 -4.86
N ASP A 282 7.77 -15.70 -4.05
CA ASP A 282 8.48 -14.50 -4.49
C ASP A 282 9.66 -14.15 -3.59
N ALA A 283 9.44 -13.77 -2.32
CA ALA A 283 10.51 -13.25 -1.49
C ALA A 283 10.30 -13.56 0.00
N PHE A 284 11.42 -13.67 0.73
CA PHE A 284 11.47 -13.57 2.18
C PHE A 284 11.80 -12.12 2.56
N ILE A 285 11.07 -11.55 3.51
CA ILE A 285 11.16 -10.14 3.88
C ILE A 285 11.59 -10.02 5.33
N ILE A 286 12.62 -9.23 5.55
CA ILE A 286 13.09 -8.84 6.89
C ILE A 286 12.79 -7.35 7.04
N SER A 287 12.22 -6.96 8.18
CA SER A 287 11.91 -5.56 8.46
C SER A 287 12.34 -5.16 9.86
N ALA A 288 12.69 -3.89 10.01
CA ALA A 288 12.95 -3.24 11.27
C ALA A 288 12.26 -1.88 11.31
N ALA A 289 11.72 -1.50 12.46
CA ALA A 289 11.12 -0.20 12.65
C ALA A 289 11.37 0.33 14.06
N PHE A 290 11.38 1.64 14.18
CA PHE A 290 11.50 2.35 15.45
C PHE A 290 10.33 3.32 15.59
N LYS A 291 9.69 3.31 16.76
CA LYS A 291 8.55 4.17 17.10
C LYS A 291 8.89 5.01 18.33
N THR A 292 8.69 6.32 18.24
CA THR A 292 8.85 7.25 19.33
C THR A 292 8.02 8.52 19.10
N ASN A 293 7.40 9.08 20.14
CA ASN A 293 6.72 10.39 20.08
C ASN A 293 5.79 10.63 18.88
N GLY A 294 4.99 9.62 18.51
CA GLY A 294 4.10 9.73 17.36
C GLY A 294 4.80 9.45 16.02
N PHE A 295 6.12 9.43 15.95
CA PHE A 295 6.87 9.01 14.77
C PHE A 295 7.10 7.50 14.78
N LYS A 296 6.95 6.88 13.62
CA LYS A 296 7.40 5.52 13.35
C LYS A 296 8.10 5.51 12.00
N PHE A 297 9.33 5.07 11.96
CA PHE A 297 10.06 4.86 10.73
C PHE A 297 10.57 3.44 10.66
N GLY A 298 10.67 2.91 9.47
CA GLY A 298 11.16 1.54 9.30
C GLY A 298 11.71 1.29 7.91
N VAL A 299 12.42 0.18 7.83
CA VAL A 299 13.03 -0.34 6.63
C VAL A 299 12.68 -1.81 6.49
N SER A 300 12.44 -2.26 5.27
CA SER A 300 12.40 -3.68 4.95
C SER A 300 13.30 -4.00 3.77
N TYR A 301 13.79 -5.22 3.78
CA TYR A 301 14.58 -5.80 2.70
C TYR A 301 13.94 -7.10 2.25
N ASP A 302 13.67 -7.20 0.95
CA ASP A 302 13.14 -8.40 0.32
C ASP A 302 14.29 -9.22 -0.24
N VAL A 303 14.43 -10.45 0.21
CA VAL A 303 15.34 -11.45 -0.36
C VAL A 303 14.56 -12.25 -1.38
N ASN A 304 14.89 -12.10 -2.66
CA ASN A 304 14.18 -12.76 -3.75
C ASN A 304 14.46 -14.27 -3.77
N LEU A 305 13.41 -15.07 -3.68
CA LEU A 305 13.45 -16.54 -3.73
C LEU A 305 12.85 -17.11 -5.04
N SER A 306 12.27 -16.23 -5.87
CA SER A 306 11.67 -16.62 -7.13
C SER A 306 12.73 -16.97 -8.18
N LYS A 307 12.29 -17.43 -9.37
CA LYS A 307 13.19 -17.71 -10.51
C LYS A 307 14.01 -16.49 -10.94
N LEU A 308 13.58 -15.28 -10.59
CA LEU A 308 14.33 -14.04 -10.79
C LEU A 308 15.58 -13.93 -9.92
N SER A 309 15.73 -14.74 -8.87
CA SER A 309 16.89 -14.69 -7.96
C SER A 309 18.22 -14.81 -8.70
N THR A 310 18.28 -15.59 -9.76
CA THR A 310 19.48 -15.74 -10.61
C THR A 310 19.86 -14.43 -11.29
N ALA A 311 18.89 -13.69 -11.84
CA ALA A 311 19.14 -12.43 -12.54
C ALA A 311 19.36 -11.26 -11.56
N THR A 312 18.70 -11.28 -10.41
CA THR A 312 18.76 -10.20 -9.40
C THR A 312 19.83 -10.46 -8.33
N ARG A 313 20.54 -11.58 -8.37
CA ARG A 313 21.46 -12.03 -7.30
C ARG A 313 20.77 -12.06 -5.93
N SER A 314 19.54 -12.55 -5.90
CA SER A 314 18.64 -12.59 -4.74
C SER A 314 18.27 -11.20 -4.15
N SER A 315 18.65 -10.10 -4.78
CA SER A 315 18.26 -8.75 -4.36
C SER A 315 16.83 -8.46 -4.86
N GLY A 316 15.85 -8.55 -3.99
CA GLY A 316 14.44 -8.31 -4.31
C GLY A 316 14.09 -6.84 -4.26
N GLY A 317 14.15 -6.22 -3.08
CA GLY A 317 13.80 -4.81 -2.94
C GLY A 317 14.08 -4.24 -1.56
N VAL A 318 14.13 -2.92 -1.52
CA VAL A 318 14.22 -2.13 -0.27
C VAL A 318 12.97 -1.28 -0.17
N GLU A 319 12.36 -1.24 1.00
CA GLU A 319 11.25 -0.33 1.29
C GLU A 319 11.57 0.46 2.57
N LEU A 320 11.31 1.76 2.50
CA LEU A 320 11.40 2.68 3.63
C LEU A 320 10.02 3.25 3.89
N PHE A 321 9.64 3.40 5.15
CA PHE A 321 8.44 4.16 5.49
C PHE A 321 8.70 5.15 6.63
N LEU A 322 7.94 6.22 6.60
CA LEU A 322 7.82 7.19 7.68
C LEU A 322 6.35 7.43 7.96
N LYS A 323 5.96 7.26 9.23
CA LYS A 323 4.61 7.51 9.71
C LYS A 323 4.66 8.52 10.84
N TYR A 324 3.80 9.50 10.80
CA TYR A 324 3.58 10.45 11.87
C TYR A 324 2.13 10.39 12.34
N SER A 325 1.94 10.13 13.64
CA SER A 325 0.63 10.00 14.28
C SER A 325 0.39 11.22 15.18
N ILE A 326 -0.69 11.93 14.95
CA ILE A 326 -1.12 13.07 15.76
C ILE A 326 -2.05 12.55 16.84
N ILE A 327 -1.59 12.64 18.08
CA ILE A 327 -2.34 12.23 19.27
C ILE A 327 -2.73 13.50 20.01
N ASN A 328 -4.02 13.87 20.00
CA ASN A 328 -4.54 14.91 20.89
C ASN A 328 -4.97 14.23 22.19
N ASP A 329 -4.07 14.19 23.18
CA ASP A 329 -4.45 13.84 24.54
C ASP A 329 -4.92 15.12 25.26
N PRO A 330 -6.23 15.27 25.57
CA PRO A 330 -6.74 16.43 26.29
C PRO A 330 -6.18 16.53 27.69
N ASN A 331 -5.57 15.48 28.24
CA ASN A 331 -4.96 15.42 29.57
C ASN A 331 -3.42 15.58 29.54
N SER A 332 -2.78 15.67 28.39
CA SER A 332 -1.35 15.91 28.33
C SER A 332 -1.06 17.35 28.80
N LYS A 333 -0.50 17.50 30.00
CA LYS A 333 -0.04 18.80 30.56
C LYS A 333 1.26 19.30 29.92
N ILE A 334 1.76 18.65 28.87
CA ILE A 334 2.98 19.04 28.17
C ILE A 334 2.56 19.86 26.94
N GLY A 335 2.89 21.14 27.03
CA GLY A 335 2.92 22.25 26.06
C GLY A 335 2.66 21.99 24.58
N ASP A 336 1.67 21.21 24.22
CA ASP A 336 1.24 21.05 22.83
C ASP A 336 0.54 22.31 22.37
N LYS A 337 1.28 23.11 21.63
CA LYS A 337 0.73 24.18 20.81
C LYS A 337 -0.34 23.56 19.92
N LYS A 338 -1.60 23.94 20.20
CA LYS A 338 -2.82 23.59 19.46
C LYS A 338 -2.61 23.80 17.95
N LEU A 339 -2.20 22.78 17.22
CA LEU A 339 -1.92 22.91 15.78
C LEU A 339 -3.19 22.97 14.93
N PHE A 340 -4.34 22.51 15.39
CA PHE A 340 -5.63 22.74 14.73
C PHE A 340 -6.80 22.67 15.72
N ARG A 341 -7.22 23.82 16.24
CA ARG A 341 -8.52 23.99 16.86
C ARG A 341 -9.47 24.65 15.86
N TRP A 342 -10.25 23.87 15.16
CA TRP A 342 -11.39 24.40 14.43
C TRP A 342 -12.44 24.84 15.46
N LYS A 343 -12.49 26.13 15.74
CA LYS A 343 -13.63 26.71 16.45
C LYS A 343 -14.78 26.74 15.45
N GLY A 344 -15.66 25.74 15.50
CA GLY A 344 -17.01 25.90 14.99
C GLY A 344 -17.65 27.07 15.74
N GLY A 345 -17.91 28.19 15.04
CA GLY A 345 -18.59 29.32 15.58
C GLY A 345 -20.02 28.94 15.94
N GLY A 346 -20.28 28.74 17.23
CA GLY A 346 -21.60 28.83 17.81
C GLY A 346 -21.86 30.30 18.10
N GLY A 347 -22.46 31.02 17.15
CA GLY A 347 -23.08 32.30 17.40
C GLY A 347 -24.39 32.06 18.17
N GLY A 348 -24.45 32.59 19.36
CA GLY A 348 -25.70 32.66 20.09
C GLY A 348 -26.71 33.62 19.47
N LEU A 349 -27.94 33.31 19.62
CA LEU A 349 -29.07 34.13 20.08
C LEU A 349 -30.06 33.18 20.74
#